data_a66c712cf9e8976e17128f91d55fc4f9
#
_entry.id   a66c712cf9e8976e17128f91d55fc4f9
#
_cell.length_a   1.000
_cell.length_b   1.000
_cell.length_c   1.000
_cell.angle_alpha   90.00
_cell.angle_beta   90.00
_cell.angle_gamma   90.00
#
_symmetry.space_group_name_H-M   'P 1'
#
loop_
_entity.id
_entity.type
_entity.pdbx_description
1 polymer ?
#
loop_
_entity_poly.entity_id
_entity_poly.type
_entity_poly.pdbx_seq_one_letter_code
_entity_poly.pdbx_strand_id
1 'polypeptide(L)'
;MGQHYRTLLSIGIPIMIGQMGMIVLSFADTMMVGHHSTTELGAASFVNNIMNLAIITGTGFSYGLTPIVGALFGRGEHAGAGQALRCSLLTNTLAAVAMMAVLLVLFFNLGNIGQPEELLGYMRPYYLVLFASLPFVMLFNAFKQFTDSITLTRTSMWILLSGNLLNILGNYIFIYGKCGSPEMGVIGAGVSTLLSRIIMVVVFATVFLRARRFASYREGFFRLGWSRDLLRRLGSLGTPIALEMGMETASFSLSIIMVGWLGTIALASHQVMSTISQFTFMVYYGLGAAVAVRTSYFHGQHDVQNVRHTVTAGLRLMVMLEVVLGGTIFLLRNHIGGWFTDSAEVSAGVLSLLVPFFIYQFGDGMQINYANALRGIADVKPLMLIAFIAFFVISLPVGYLCGFVLDYGLMGVWMAFPFGLTSAGVMMWWRFRKYK
;
A
#
# COMPACT_ATOMS: atom_id res chain seq x y z
N MET A 1 -2.65 -26.87 -11.37
CA MET A 1 -3.33 -25.56 -11.48
C MET A 1 -4.41 -25.35 -10.43
N GLY A 2 -5.40 -26.23 -10.27
CA GLY A 2 -6.47 -26.03 -9.27
C GLY A 2 -5.97 -25.78 -7.83
N GLN A 3 -4.92 -26.47 -7.41
CA GLN A 3 -4.32 -26.28 -6.10
C GLN A 3 -3.66 -24.90 -5.94
N HIS A 4 -3.01 -24.36 -6.99
CA HIS A 4 -2.43 -23.02 -6.95
C HIS A 4 -3.50 -21.95 -6.78
N TYR A 5 -4.61 -22.03 -7.51
CA TYR A 5 -5.73 -21.09 -7.36
C TYR A 5 -6.28 -21.10 -5.93
N ARG A 6 -6.57 -22.29 -5.39
CA ARG A 6 -7.08 -22.43 -4.02
C ARG A 6 -6.13 -21.85 -2.98
N THR A 7 -4.81 -22.10 -3.15
CA THR A 7 -3.82 -21.60 -2.20
C THR A 7 -3.66 -20.07 -2.32
N LEU A 8 -3.61 -19.52 -3.53
CA LEU A 8 -3.54 -18.06 -3.73
C LEU A 8 -4.75 -17.36 -3.13
N LEU A 9 -5.95 -17.88 -3.31
CA LEU A 9 -7.17 -17.34 -2.72
C LEU A 9 -7.17 -17.46 -1.19
N SER A 10 -6.72 -18.59 -0.63
CA SER A 10 -6.69 -18.79 0.82
C SER A 10 -5.71 -17.84 1.54
N ILE A 11 -4.64 -17.44 0.88
CA ILE A 11 -3.67 -16.45 1.39
C ILE A 11 -4.14 -15.03 1.06
N GLY A 12 -4.60 -14.80 -0.17
CA GLY A 12 -4.95 -13.47 -0.68
C GLY A 12 -6.22 -12.89 -0.06
N ILE A 13 -7.28 -13.69 0.13
CA ILE A 13 -8.56 -13.19 0.67
C ILE A 13 -8.40 -12.55 2.05
N PRO A 14 -7.71 -13.14 3.04
CA PRO A 14 -7.48 -12.45 4.31
C PRO A 14 -6.71 -11.14 4.15
N ILE A 15 -5.73 -11.08 3.24
CA ILE A 15 -4.99 -9.84 2.97
C ILE A 15 -5.91 -8.79 2.34
N MET A 16 -6.74 -9.17 1.35
CA MET A 16 -7.74 -8.27 0.76
C MET A 16 -8.71 -7.70 1.80
N ILE A 17 -9.25 -8.55 2.67
CA ILE A 17 -10.17 -8.12 3.73
C ILE A 17 -9.49 -7.12 4.67
N GLY A 18 -8.24 -7.38 5.06
CA GLY A 18 -7.45 -6.46 5.88
C GLY A 18 -7.25 -5.10 5.18
N GLN A 19 -6.94 -5.10 3.89
CA GLN A 19 -6.73 -3.88 3.11
C GLN A 19 -8.04 -3.11 2.88
N MET A 20 -9.14 -3.80 2.63
CA MET A 20 -10.47 -3.16 2.57
C MET A 20 -10.84 -2.48 3.90
N GLY A 21 -10.46 -3.09 5.03
CA GLY A 21 -10.60 -2.48 6.35
C GLY A 21 -9.85 -1.14 6.48
N MET A 22 -8.70 -0.99 5.82
CA MET A 22 -7.97 0.29 5.77
C MET A 22 -8.72 1.37 5.00
N ILE A 23 -9.42 1.03 3.91
CA ILE A 23 -10.26 1.99 3.17
C ILE A 23 -11.42 2.46 4.04
N VAL A 24 -12.10 1.52 4.71
CA VAL A 24 -13.21 1.85 5.63
C VAL A 24 -12.72 2.77 6.75
N LEU A 25 -11.54 2.50 7.31
CA LEU A 25 -10.92 3.36 8.33
C LEU A 25 -10.67 4.76 7.78
N SER A 26 -10.01 4.88 6.62
CA SER A 26 -9.71 6.18 6.00
C SER A 26 -10.97 7.00 5.72
N PHE A 27 -12.04 6.33 5.29
CA PHE A 27 -13.35 6.96 5.09
C PHE A 27 -13.95 7.44 6.41
N ALA A 28 -13.92 6.60 7.45
CA ALA A 28 -14.43 6.96 8.77
C ALA A 28 -13.66 8.16 9.37
N ASP A 29 -12.32 8.14 9.29
CA ASP A 29 -11.47 9.24 9.76
C ASP A 29 -11.83 10.56 9.06
N THR A 30 -11.93 10.54 7.73
CA THR A 30 -12.27 11.71 6.91
C THR A 30 -13.66 12.26 7.28
N MET A 31 -14.63 11.34 7.43
CA MET A 31 -16.01 11.71 7.77
C MET A 31 -16.11 12.30 9.17
N MET A 32 -15.43 11.69 10.14
CA MET A 32 -15.49 12.15 11.55
C MET A 32 -14.80 13.49 11.74
N VAL A 33 -13.63 13.71 11.16
CA VAL A 33 -12.93 15.01 11.20
C VAL A 33 -13.71 16.06 10.41
N GLY A 34 -14.28 15.71 9.26
CA GLY A 34 -15.06 16.63 8.43
C GLY A 34 -16.36 17.12 9.09
N HIS A 35 -17.03 16.26 9.88
CA HIS A 35 -18.21 16.67 10.66
C HIS A 35 -17.82 17.54 11.86
N HIS A 36 -16.60 17.48 12.35
CA HIS A 36 -16.12 18.34 13.42
C HIS A 36 -15.75 19.73 12.90
N SER A 37 -14.91 19.81 11.85
CA SER A 37 -14.48 21.08 11.25
C SER A 37 -13.95 20.89 9.84
N THR A 38 -14.42 21.72 8.90
CA THR A 38 -13.92 21.74 7.52
C THR A 38 -12.47 22.24 7.42
N THR A 39 -12.07 23.17 8.29
CA THR A 39 -10.70 23.67 8.39
C THR A 39 -9.74 22.58 8.86
N GLU A 40 -10.13 21.84 9.89
CA GLU A 40 -9.35 20.68 10.39
C GLU A 40 -9.25 19.56 9.35
N LEU A 41 -10.32 19.33 8.58
CA LEU A 41 -10.31 18.37 7.48
C LEU A 41 -9.29 18.75 6.40
N GLY A 42 -9.20 20.04 6.06
CA GLY A 42 -8.19 20.55 5.13
C GLY A 42 -6.76 20.31 5.64
N ALA A 43 -6.51 20.61 6.90
CA ALA A 43 -5.23 20.37 7.56
C ALA A 43 -4.88 18.88 7.60
N ALA A 44 -5.84 18.02 7.99
CA ALA A 44 -5.66 16.57 8.03
C ALA A 44 -5.36 16.00 6.64
N SER A 45 -6.07 16.42 5.61
CA SER A 45 -5.89 15.92 4.23
C SER A 45 -4.49 16.19 3.71
N PHE A 46 -3.95 17.39 3.96
CA PHE A 46 -2.60 17.73 3.54
C PHE A 46 -1.53 16.89 4.27
N VAL A 47 -1.63 16.80 5.60
CA VAL A 47 -0.70 16.02 6.42
C VAL A 47 -0.78 14.53 6.06
N ASN A 48 -1.98 13.99 5.90
CA ASN A 48 -2.18 12.59 5.52
C ASN A 48 -1.57 12.26 4.16
N ASN A 49 -1.58 13.19 3.20
CA ASN A 49 -0.97 12.97 1.90
C ASN A 49 0.56 12.78 2.01
N ILE A 50 1.23 13.64 2.79
CA ILE A 50 2.67 13.51 3.08
C ILE A 50 2.96 12.19 3.82
N MET A 51 2.19 11.91 4.87
CA MET A 51 2.38 10.69 5.68
C MET A 51 2.11 9.42 4.88
N ASN A 52 1.14 9.43 3.98
CA ASN A 52 0.81 8.29 3.12
C ASN A 52 1.98 7.92 2.20
N LEU A 53 2.64 8.90 1.59
CA LEU A 53 3.85 8.65 0.77
C LEU A 53 4.96 7.99 1.60
N ALA A 54 5.20 8.49 2.82
CA ALA A 54 6.17 7.90 3.73
C ALA A 54 5.77 6.48 4.16
N ILE A 55 4.51 6.25 4.54
CA ILE A 55 4.00 4.94 4.97
C ILE A 55 4.08 3.91 3.84
N ILE A 56 3.72 4.28 2.61
CA ILE A 56 3.79 3.36 1.46
C ILE A 56 5.24 3.01 1.15
N THR A 57 6.14 4.00 1.13
CA THR A 57 7.59 3.77 0.95
C THR A 57 8.14 2.85 2.03
N GLY A 58 7.79 3.09 3.30
CA GLY A 58 8.18 2.23 4.42
C GLY A 58 7.61 0.82 4.36
N THR A 59 6.35 0.69 3.92
CA THR A 59 5.73 -0.61 3.68
C THR A 59 6.50 -1.38 2.61
N GLY A 60 6.91 -0.71 1.52
CA GLY A 60 7.77 -1.28 0.50
C GLY A 60 9.10 -1.80 1.06
N PHE A 61 9.73 -1.06 1.99
CA PHE A 61 10.94 -1.54 2.67
C PHE A 61 10.69 -2.84 3.45
N SER A 62 9.57 -2.91 4.16
CA SER A 62 9.19 -4.09 4.94
C SER A 62 8.97 -5.34 4.08
N TYR A 63 8.58 -5.19 2.80
CA TYR A 63 8.44 -6.29 1.85
C TYR A 63 9.75 -7.04 1.57
N GLY A 64 10.91 -6.44 1.85
CA GLY A 64 12.21 -7.12 1.77
C GLY A 64 12.34 -8.36 2.65
N LEU A 65 11.48 -8.50 3.66
CA LEU A 65 11.43 -9.69 4.53
C LEU A 65 10.79 -10.91 3.83
N THR A 66 9.81 -10.69 2.96
CA THR A 66 9.00 -11.75 2.34
C THR A 66 9.83 -12.80 1.59
N PRO A 67 10.77 -12.44 0.68
CA PRO A 67 11.57 -13.44 -0.01
C PRO A 67 12.50 -14.24 0.92
N ILE A 68 12.96 -13.63 2.01
CA ILE A 68 13.84 -14.30 2.97
C ILE A 68 13.05 -15.32 3.79
N VAL A 69 11.98 -14.87 4.44
CA VAL A 69 11.16 -15.73 5.32
C VAL A 69 10.42 -16.80 4.52
N GLY A 70 9.88 -16.45 3.35
CA GLY A 70 9.19 -17.43 2.51
C GLY A 70 10.11 -18.54 2.00
N ALA A 71 11.35 -18.21 1.63
CA ALA A 71 12.35 -19.21 1.24
C ALA A 71 12.78 -20.10 2.42
N LEU A 72 13.01 -19.52 3.61
CA LEU A 72 13.33 -20.28 4.81
C LEU A 72 12.17 -21.19 5.23
N PHE A 73 10.94 -20.69 5.14
CA PHE A 73 9.74 -21.48 5.39
C PHE A 73 9.59 -22.64 4.39
N GLY A 74 9.89 -22.39 3.10
CA GLY A 74 9.90 -23.43 2.06
C GLY A 74 10.91 -24.55 2.32
N ARG A 75 12.04 -24.24 2.96
CA ARG A 75 13.06 -25.23 3.36
C ARG A 75 12.81 -25.86 4.73
N GLY A 76 11.78 -25.42 5.46
CA GLY A 76 11.52 -25.89 6.83
C GLY A 76 12.45 -25.29 7.90
N GLU A 77 13.22 -24.25 7.57
CA GLU A 77 14.18 -23.57 8.46
C GLU A 77 13.49 -22.55 9.38
N HIS A 78 12.65 -23.03 10.30
CA HIS A 78 11.83 -22.16 11.15
C HIS A 78 12.65 -21.27 12.08
N ALA A 79 13.77 -21.77 12.63
CA ALA A 79 14.66 -20.98 13.46
C ALA A 79 15.31 -19.81 12.69
N GLY A 80 15.75 -20.05 11.44
CA GLY A 80 16.27 -19.00 10.56
C GLY A 80 15.23 -17.94 10.26
N ALA A 81 13.97 -18.34 10.03
CA ALA A 81 12.87 -17.40 9.81
C ALA A 81 12.60 -16.52 11.05
N GLY A 82 12.70 -17.07 12.27
CA GLY A 82 12.62 -16.32 13.51
C GLY A 82 13.77 -15.31 13.68
N GLN A 83 15.00 -15.69 13.32
CA GLN A 83 16.14 -14.78 13.28
C GLN A 83 15.93 -13.64 12.26
N ALA A 84 15.39 -13.97 11.08
CA ALA A 84 15.09 -12.98 10.06
C ALA A 84 14.05 -11.95 10.54
N LEU A 85 13.02 -12.37 11.30
CA LEU A 85 12.08 -11.44 11.95
C LEU A 85 12.81 -10.49 12.91
N ARG A 86 13.68 -11.02 13.80
CA ARG A 86 14.45 -10.19 14.73
C ARG A 86 15.27 -9.12 13.99
N CYS A 87 16.00 -9.54 12.95
CA CYS A 87 16.78 -8.60 12.13
C CYS A 87 15.88 -7.62 11.39
N SER A 88 14.70 -8.04 10.93
CA SER A 88 13.73 -7.17 10.27
C SER A 88 13.15 -6.11 11.19
N LEU A 89 12.86 -6.43 12.44
CA LEU A 89 12.42 -5.43 13.43
C LEU A 89 13.45 -4.30 13.59
N LEU A 90 14.75 -4.65 13.66
CA LEU A 90 15.81 -3.65 13.72
C LEU A 90 15.93 -2.82 12.45
N THR A 91 15.96 -3.47 11.27
CA THR A 91 16.10 -2.75 9.99
C THR A 91 14.91 -1.86 9.71
N ASN A 92 13.69 -2.29 10.05
CA ASN A 92 12.49 -1.47 9.94
C ASN A 92 12.51 -0.28 10.91
N THR A 93 13.02 -0.45 12.13
CA THR A 93 13.21 0.67 13.08
C THR A 93 14.23 1.66 12.53
N LEU A 94 15.37 1.21 11.99
CA LEU A 94 16.36 2.08 11.38
C LEU A 94 15.81 2.81 10.15
N ALA A 95 15.04 2.12 9.32
CA ALA A 95 14.35 2.74 8.19
C ALA A 95 13.32 3.79 8.66
N ALA A 96 12.57 3.51 9.72
CA ALA A 96 11.67 4.50 10.32
C ALA A 96 12.42 5.75 10.78
N VAL A 97 13.54 5.60 11.46
CA VAL A 97 14.38 6.73 11.92
C VAL A 97 14.91 7.53 10.73
N ALA A 98 15.37 6.86 9.68
CA ALA A 98 15.82 7.56 8.46
C ALA A 98 14.70 8.34 7.78
N MET A 99 13.50 7.75 7.68
CA MET A 99 12.32 8.43 7.13
C MET A 99 11.87 9.59 8.03
N MET A 100 11.91 9.41 9.35
CA MET A 100 11.62 10.46 10.31
C MET A 100 12.59 11.65 10.17
N ALA A 101 13.87 11.40 9.89
CA ALA A 101 14.83 12.50 9.63
C ALA A 101 14.42 13.34 8.40
N VAL A 102 13.97 12.69 7.32
CA VAL A 102 13.46 13.40 6.13
C VAL A 102 12.16 14.17 6.44
N LEU A 103 11.23 13.54 7.14
CA LEU A 103 9.96 14.16 7.52
C LEU A 103 10.16 15.31 8.51
N LEU A 104 11.19 15.26 9.36
CA LEU A 104 11.53 16.37 10.26
C LEU A 104 12.00 17.61 9.48
N VAL A 105 12.78 17.44 8.42
CA VAL A 105 13.15 18.53 7.50
C VAL A 105 11.91 19.14 6.86
N LEU A 106 10.95 18.32 6.41
CA LEU A 106 9.69 18.80 5.87
C LEU A 106 8.86 19.54 6.92
N PHE A 107 8.83 19.06 8.16
CA PHE A 107 8.13 19.73 9.27
C PHE A 107 8.58 21.16 9.50
N PHE A 108 9.89 21.39 9.51
CA PHE A 108 10.43 22.76 9.66
C PHE A 108 10.13 23.68 8.46
N ASN A 109 9.85 23.11 7.30
CA ASN A 109 9.53 23.84 6.08
C ASN A 109 8.01 23.90 5.78
N LEU A 110 7.14 23.39 6.64
CA LEU A 110 5.67 23.39 6.42
C LEU A 110 5.12 24.80 6.13
N GLY A 111 5.65 25.83 6.77
CA GLY A 111 5.24 27.23 6.53
C GLY A 111 5.66 27.77 5.16
N ASN A 112 6.67 27.17 4.50
CA ASN A 112 7.19 27.64 3.21
C ASN A 112 6.51 26.93 2.01
N ILE A 113 5.59 25.98 2.25
CA ILE A 113 4.93 25.19 1.21
C ILE A 113 3.71 25.91 0.62
N GLY A 114 3.41 27.15 1.06
CA GLY A 114 2.31 27.96 0.52
C GLY A 114 0.93 27.57 1.03
N GLN A 115 0.85 26.91 2.18
CA GLN A 115 -0.44 26.64 2.83
C GLN A 115 -0.93 27.85 3.63
N PRO A 116 -2.26 28.07 3.73
CA PRO A 116 -2.81 29.13 4.55
C PRO A 116 -2.34 29.06 6.00
N GLU A 117 -1.99 30.22 6.58
CA GLU A 117 -1.47 30.28 7.97
C GLU A 117 -2.45 29.71 9.00
N GLU A 118 -3.76 29.85 8.74
CA GLU A 118 -4.83 29.32 9.58
C GLU A 118 -4.76 27.80 9.73
N LEU A 119 -4.30 27.07 8.71
CA LEU A 119 -4.18 25.62 8.74
C LEU A 119 -2.94 25.17 9.53
N LEU A 120 -1.89 25.98 9.59
CA LEU A 120 -0.62 25.60 10.23
C LEU A 120 -0.78 25.29 11.72
N GLY A 121 -1.71 25.99 12.40
CA GLY A 121 -2.04 25.74 13.80
C GLY A 121 -2.55 24.32 14.07
N TYR A 122 -3.30 23.74 13.13
CA TYR A 122 -3.82 22.37 13.20
C TYR A 122 -2.84 21.34 12.59
N MET A 123 -2.15 21.71 11.50
CA MET A 123 -1.25 20.84 10.78
C MET A 123 -0.04 20.42 11.63
N ARG A 124 0.61 21.35 12.32
CA ARG A 124 1.83 21.08 13.09
C ARG A 124 1.62 20.03 14.19
N PRO A 125 0.66 20.17 15.13
CA PRO A 125 0.48 19.19 16.18
C PRO A 125 0.00 17.84 15.62
N TYR A 126 -0.90 17.84 14.64
CA TYR A 126 -1.37 16.62 13.98
C TYR A 126 -0.23 15.88 13.28
N TYR A 127 0.64 16.62 12.57
CA TYR A 127 1.83 16.08 11.93
C TYR A 127 2.76 15.39 12.94
N LEU A 128 3.03 16.03 14.08
CA LEU A 128 3.91 15.47 15.12
C LEU A 128 3.37 14.18 15.71
N VAL A 129 2.06 14.07 15.92
CA VAL A 129 1.44 12.85 16.43
C VAL A 129 1.55 11.71 15.40
N LEU A 130 1.26 11.98 14.13
CA LEU A 130 1.42 10.96 13.07
C LEU A 130 2.89 10.61 12.83
N PHE A 131 3.78 11.58 12.90
CA PHE A 131 5.23 11.38 12.84
C PHE A 131 5.71 10.42 13.94
N ALA A 132 5.27 10.61 15.19
CA ALA A 132 5.57 9.71 16.30
C ALA A 132 5.02 8.29 16.12
N SER A 133 3.99 8.11 15.29
CA SER A 133 3.40 6.80 15.01
C SER A 133 4.15 5.97 13.97
N LEU A 134 5.06 6.58 13.19
CA LEU A 134 5.75 5.93 12.07
C LEU A 134 6.56 4.68 12.47
N PRO A 135 7.34 4.67 13.57
CA PRO A 135 8.06 3.47 14.00
C PRO A 135 7.11 2.29 14.27
N PHE A 136 5.94 2.56 14.82
CA PHE A 136 4.95 1.51 15.11
C PHE A 136 4.33 0.94 13.83
N VAL A 137 4.14 1.76 12.78
CA VAL A 137 3.74 1.28 11.45
C VAL A 137 4.79 0.32 10.89
N MET A 138 6.07 0.69 10.98
CA MET A 138 7.16 -0.13 10.45
C MET A 138 7.31 -1.45 11.22
N LEU A 139 7.19 -1.42 12.54
CA LEU A 139 7.21 -2.63 13.38
C LEU A 139 6.00 -3.53 13.08
N PHE A 140 4.81 -2.96 12.95
CA PHE A 140 3.61 -3.70 12.55
C PHE A 140 3.81 -4.38 11.19
N ASN A 141 4.34 -3.66 10.20
CA ASN A 141 4.62 -4.20 8.87
C ASN A 141 5.64 -5.33 8.91
N ALA A 142 6.69 -5.26 9.74
CA ALA A 142 7.66 -6.34 9.91
C ALA A 142 6.98 -7.63 10.41
N PHE A 143 6.13 -7.54 11.45
CA PHE A 143 5.35 -8.68 11.94
C PHE A 143 4.35 -9.19 10.89
N LYS A 144 3.67 -8.27 10.20
CA LYS A 144 2.70 -8.60 9.16
C LYS A 144 3.38 -9.38 8.02
N GLN A 145 4.48 -8.86 7.48
CA GLN A 145 5.21 -9.54 6.41
C GLN A 145 5.74 -10.91 6.85
N PHE A 146 6.19 -11.03 8.10
CA PHE A 146 6.59 -12.32 8.64
C PHE A 146 5.43 -13.32 8.66
N THR A 147 4.29 -12.95 9.25
CA THR A 147 3.13 -13.86 9.36
C THR A 147 2.53 -14.20 8.02
N ASP A 148 2.50 -13.24 7.09
CA ASP A 148 2.01 -13.46 5.73
C ASP A 148 2.95 -14.43 4.98
N SER A 149 4.27 -14.30 5.14
CA SER A 149 5.28 -15.15 4.49
C SER A 149 5.25 -16.61 4.96
N ILE A 150 4.83 -16.87 6.19
CA ILE A 150 4.60 -18.22 6.72
C ILE A 150 3.15 -18.68 6.57
N THR A 151 2.38 -18.01 5.70
CA THR A 151 0.98 -18.32 5.35
C THR A 151 -0.05 -18.16 6.49
N LEU A 152 0.30 -17.45 7.56
CA LEU A 152 -0.60 -17.15 8.69
C LEU A 152 -1.32 -15.80 8.54
N THR A 153 -1.81 -15.50 7.32
CA THR A 153 -2.41 -14.22 6.92
C THR A 153 -3.68 -13.84 7.70
N ARG A 154 -4.41 -14.83 8.22
CA ARG A 154 -5.56 -14.56 9.09
C ARG A 154 -5.18 -13.87 10.40
N THR A 155 -3.95 -14.09 10.89
CA THR A 155 -3.48 -13.44 12.12
C THR A 155 -3.29 -11.94 11.90
N SER A 156 -2.58 -11.56 10.86
CA SER A 156 -2.37 -10.16 10.50
C SER A 156 -3.68 -9.46 10.16
N MET A 157 -4.59 -10.14 9.45
CA MET A 157 -5.93 -9.63 9.13
C MET A 157 -6.72 -9.26 10.38
N TRP A 158 -6.85 -10.18 11.36
CA TRP A 158 -7.63 -9.90 12.56
C TRP A 158 -7.02 -8.82 13.44
N ILE A 159 -5.69 -8.77 13.56
CA ILE A 159 -5.01 -7.72 14.33
C ILE A 159 -5.24 -6.35 13.64
N LEU A 160 -5.15 -6.30 12.31
CA LEU A 160 -5.37 -5.08 11.54
C LEU A 160 -6.83 -4.59 11.68
N LEU A 161 -7.81 -5.47 11.49
CA LEU A 161 -9.24 -5.13 11.61
C LEU A 161 -9.59 -4.67 13.03
N SER A 162 -9.07 -5.35 14.06
CA SER A 162 -9.27 -4.94 15.45
C SER A 162 -8.64 -3.58 15.74
N GLY A 163 -7.43 -3.31 15.20
CA GLY A 163 -6.77 -2.03 15.30
C GLY A 163 -7.56 -0.89 14.63
N ASN A 164 -8.12 -1.17 13.45
CA ASN A 164 -8.98 -0.22 12.74
C ASN A 164 -10.26 0.10 13.53
N LEU A 165 -10.89 -0.92 14.12
CA LEU A 165 -12.05 -0.71 14.98
C LEU A 165 -11.72 0.12 16.21
N LEU A 166 -10.59 -0.17 16.87
CA LEU A 166 -10.11 0.61 18.01
C LEU A 166 -9.82 2.06 17.61
N ASN A 167 -9.29 2.28 16.41
CA ASN A 167 -9.07 3.63 15.89
C ASN A 167 -10.40 4.40 15.72
N ILE A 168 -11.41 3.80 15.10
CA ILE A 168 -12.73 4.43 14.92
C ILE A 168 -13.36 4.76 16.27
N LEU A 169 -13.30 3.85 17.24
CA LEU A 169 -13.78 4.08 18.60
C LEU A 169 -13.01 5.20 19.30
N GLY A 170 -11.67 5.19 19.17
CA GLY A 170 -10.81 6.24 19.70
C GLY A 170 -11.08 7.60 19.07
N ASN A 171 -11.34 7.66 17.76
CA ASN A 171 -11.76 8.87 17.07
C ASN A 171 -13.04 9.46 17.67
N TYR A 172 -14.06 8.61 17.91
CA TYR A 172 -15.29 9.05 18.54
C TYR A 172 -15.04 9.64 19.95
N ILE A 173 -14.12 9.06 20.71
CA ILE A 173 -13.79 9.55 22.06
C ILE A 173 -12.99 10.85 22.00
N PHE A 174 -11.91 10.91 21.21
CA PHE A 174 -10.94 12.01 21.27
C PHE A 174 -11.31 13.20 20.37
N ILE A 175 -11.94 12.98 19.21
CA ILE A 175 -12.38 14.09 18.35
C ILE A 175 -13.50 14.87 19.05
N TYR A 176 -14.50 14.15 19.58
CA TYR A 176 -15.73 14.78 20.12
C TYR A 176 -15.74 14.91 21.66
N GLY A 177 -14.64 14.58 22.33
CA GLY A 177 -14.54 14.73 23.79
C GLY A 177 -15.54 13.87 24.57
N LYS A 178 -15.76 12.61 24.14
CA LYS A 178 -16.69 11.69 24.82
C LYS A 178 -15.98 10.89 25.93
N CYS A 179 -16.78 10.24 26.78
CA CYS A 179 -16.27 9.39 27.88
C CYS A 179 -15.30 10.09 28.85
N GLY A 180 -15.43 11.41 29.05
CA GLY A 180 -14.57 12.19 29.94
C GLY A 180 -13.24 12.64 29.34
N SER A 181 -12.99 12.40 28.08
CA SER A 181 -11.85 12.94 27.33
C SER A 181 -12.11 14.41 26.95
N PRO A 182 -11.07 15.27 26.90
CA PRO A 182 -11.19 16.58 26.31
C PRO A 182 -11.47 16.46 24.80
N GLU A 183 -12.22 17.43 24.24
CA GLU A 183 -12.42 17.57 22.82
C GLU A 183 -11.12 18.04 22.15
N MET A 184 -10.55 17.23 21.27
CA MET A 184 -9.23 17.46 20.67
C MET A 184 -9.27 17.67 19.16
N GLY A 185 -10.44 17.52 18.52
CA GLY A 185 -10.59 17.67 17.07
C GLY A 185 -9.65 16.77 16.27
N VAL A 186 -8.99 17.33 15.25
CA VAL A 186 -8.05 16.61 14.38
C VAL A 186 -6.87 16.01 15.14
N ILE A 187 -6.42 16.67 16.22
CA ILE A 187 -5.32 16.12 17.06
C ILE A 187 -5.79 14.83 17.72
N GLY A 188 -7.06 14.77 18.15
CA GLY A 188 -7.69 13.56 18.70
C GLY A 188 -7.70 12.39 17.71
N ALA A 189 -7.95 12.65 16.42
CA ALA A 189 -7.81 11.65 15.36
C ALA A 189 -6.37 11.12 15.27
N GLY A 190 -5.38 12.01 15.34
CA GLY A 190 -3.97 11.63 15.37
C GLY A 190 -3.61 10.76 16.57
N VAL A 191 -4.05 11.15 17.78
CA VAL A 191 -3.82 10.41 19.03
C VAL A 191 -4.45 9.01 18.95
N SER A 192 -5.68 8.90 18.46
CA SER A 192 -6.36 7.63 18.25
C SER A 192 -5.57 6.72 17.30
N THR A 193 -5.07 7.29 16.19
CA THR A 193 -4.23 6.58 15.23
C THR A 193 -2.92 6.11 15.85
N LEU A 194 -2.25 6.93 16.64
CA LEU A 194 -1.02 6.55 17.35
C LEU A 194 -1.28 5.42 18.34
N LEU A 195 -2.31 5.54 19.17
CA LEU A 195 -2.65 4.53 20.17
C LEU A 195 -3.02 3.19 19.53
N SER A 196 -3.84 3.19 18.48
CA SER A 196 -4.22 1.97 17.77
C SER A 196 -3.00 1.27 17.15
N ARG A 197 -2.03 2.01 16.57
CA ARG A 197 -0.77 1.48 16.04
C ARG A 197 0.10 0.86 17.11
N ILE A 198 0.22 1.51 18.28
CA ILE A 198 0.95 0.95 19.45
C ILE A 198 0.28 -0.35 19.89
N ILE A 199 -1.03 -0.34 20.08
CA ILE A 199 -1.79 -1.52 20.51
C ILE A 199 -1.63 -2.67 19.52
N MET A 200 -1.71 -2.41 18.19
CA MET A 200 -1.49 -3.44 17.17
C MET A 200 -0.11 -4.09 17.29
N VAL A 201 0.95 -3.31 17.50
CA VAL A 201 2.31 -3.85 17.68
C VAL A 201 2.41 -4.68 18.96
N VAL A 202 1.86 -4.19 20.09
CA VAL A 202 1.86 -4.91 21.36
C VAL A 202 1.09 -6.22 21.25
N VAL A 203 -0.08 -6.22 20.59
CA VAL A 203 -0.87 -7.43 20.34
C VAL A 203 -0.09 -8.40 19.47
N PHE A 204 0.54 -7.94 18.38
CA PHE A 204 1.36 -8.80 17.53
C PHE A 204 2.53 -9.43 18.31
N ALA A 205 3.26 -8.63 19.06
CA ALA A 205 4.36 -9.12 19.90
C ALA A 205 3.86 -10.16 20.91
N THR A 206 2.74 -9.89 21.58
CA THR A 206 2.13 -10.80 22.55
C THR A 206 1.69 -12.12 21.87
N VAL A 207 1.05 -12.06 20.72
CA VAL A 207 0.64 -13.24 19.96
C VAL A 207 1.86 -14.04 19.52
N PHE A 208 2.92 -13.37 19.00
CA PHE A 208 4.17 -14.04 18.64
C PHE A 208 4.82 -14.72 19.84
N LEU A 209 4.84 -14.08 21.03
CA LEU A 209 5.48 -14.58 22.22
C LEU A 209 4.69 -15.70 22.90
N ARG A 210 3.36 -15.72 22.84
CA ARG A 210 2.52 -16.66 23.60
C ARG A 210 1.91 -17.79 22.76
N ALA A 211 1.61 -17.56 21.50
CA ALA A 211 0.90 -18.57 20.71
C ALA A 211 1.82 -19.75 20.34
N ARG A 212 1.33 -20.99 20.54
CA ARG A 212 2.07 -22.24 20.31
C ARG A 212 2.57 -22.37 18.86
N ARG A 213 1.81 -21.86 17.89
CA ARG A 213 2.17 -21.90 16.46
C ARG A 213 3.46 -21.16 16.09
N PHE A 214 3.96 -20.26 16.95
CA PHE A 214 5.22 -19.55 16.74
C PHE A 214 6.40 -20.13 17.57
N ALA A 215 6.20 -21.25 18.26
CA ALA A 215 7.20 -21.83 19.16
C ALA A 215 8.55 -22.12 18.46
N SER A 216 8.51 -22.75 17.27
CA SER A 216 9.70 -23.05 16.48
C SER A 216 10.43 -21.81 15.95
N TYR A 217 9.72 -20.73 15.70
CA TYR A 217 10.30 -19.45 15.25
C TYR A 217 10.92 -18.67 16.41
N ARG A 218 10.32 -18.76 17.61
CA ARG A 218 10.87 -18.09 18.82
C ARG A 218 12.25 -18.59 19.19
N GLU A 219 12.54 -19.87 18.96
CA GLU A 219 13.85 -20.42 19.24
C GLU A 219 14.93 -19.66 18.44
N GLY A 220 14.73 -19.48 17.15
CA GLY A 220 15.65 -18.69 16.33
C GLY A 220 15.67 -17.21 16.65
N PHE A 221 14.53 -16.65 17.02
CA PHE A 221 14.42 -15.23 17.42
C PHE A 221 15.26 -14.91 18.64
N PHE A 222 15.28 -15.77 19.67
CA PHE A 222 16.00 -15.50 20.92
C PHE A 222 17.41 -16.09 20.95
N ARG A 223 17.63 -17.28 20.40
CA ARG A 223 18.92 -17.99 20.50
C ARG A 223 19.92 -17.61 19.42
N LEU A 224 19.45 -17.42 18.17
CA LEU A 224 20.32 -16.96 17.09
C LEU A 224 20.53 -15.45 17.23
N GLY A 225 21.78 -15.02 17.37
CA GLY A 225 22.14 -13.60 17.54
C GLY A 225 21.82 -12.75 16.30
N TRP A 226 22.25 -11.50 16.31
CA TRP A 226 22.18 -10.61 15.16
C TRP A 226 23.07 -11.12 14.04
N SER A 227 22.55 -11.23 12.84
CA SER A 227 23.31 -11.58 11.63
C SER A 227 23.51 -10.34 10.78
N ARG A 228 24.79 -9.95 10.60
CA ARG A 228 25.16 -8.81 9.76
C ARG A 228 24.76 -9.06 8.29
N ASP A 229 24.87 -10.30 7.83
CA ASP A 229 24.48 -10.68 6.48
C ASP A 229 22.98 -10.57 6.26
N LEU A 230 22.16 -11.00 7.23
CA LEU A 230 20.70 -10.82 7.16
C LEU A 230 20.31 -9.34 7.19
N LEU A 231 20.93 -8.52 8.05
CA LEU A 231 20.68 -7.08 8.10
C LEU A 231 21.00 -6.42 6.75
N ARG A 232 22.17 -6.75 6.17
CA ARG A 232 22.59 -6.25 4.86
C ARG A 232 21.63 -6.72 3.76
N ARG A 233 21.23 -7.99 3.78
CA ARG A 233 20.31 -8.57 2.81
C ARG A 233 18.92 -7.95 2.89
N LEU A 234 18.38 -7.74 4.09
CA LEU A 234 17.11 -7.03 4.29
C LEU A 234 17.15 -5.61 3.71
N GLY A 235 18.21 -4.85 3.99
CA GLY A 235 18.39 -3.52 3.42
C GLY A 235 18.49 -3.55 1.90
N SER A 236 19.28 -4.48 1.33
CA SER A 236 19.47 -4.59 -0.12
C SER A 236 18.21 -5.03 -0.88
N LEU A 237 17.29 -5.75 -0.24
CA LEU A 237 16.00 -6.14 -0.80
C LEU A 237 14.92 -5.09 -0.54
N GLY A 238 14.87 -4.54 0.67
CA GLY A 238 13.84 -3.58 1.05
C GLY A 238 13.97 -2.24 0.36
N THR A 239 15.19 -1.71 0.20
CA THR A 239 15.40 -0.39 -0.40
C THR A 239 14.90 -0.27 -1.85
N PRO A 240 15.22 -1.21 -2.79
CA PRO A 240 14.66 -1.13 -4.13
C PRO A 240 13.13 -1.21 -4.19
N ILE A 241 12.51 -2.03 -3.31
CA ILE A 241 11.05 -2.13 -3.24
C ILE A 241 10.45 -0.84 -2.67
N ALA A 242 11.08 -0.25 -1.64
CA ALA A 242 10.65 1.03 -1.09
C ALA A 242 10.67 2.15 -2.14
N LEU A 243 11.74 2.22 -2.92
CA LEU A 243 11.89 3.21 -3.99
C LEU A 243 10.89 2.95 -5.14
N GLU A 244 10.67 1.71 -5.53
CA GLU A 244 9.66 1.35 -6.52
C GLU A 244 8.27 1.83 -6.10
N MET A 245 7.80 1.45 -4.91
CA MET A 245 6.48 1.84 -4.41
C MET A 245 6.37 3.34 -4.15
N GLY A 246 7.45 3.96 -3.67
CA GLY A 246 7.52 5.42 -3.47
C GLY A 246 7.42 6.19 -4.79
N MET A 247 8.13 5.76 -5.84
CA MET A 247 8.08 6.38 -7.16
C MET A 247 6.70 6.21 -7.82
N GLU A 248 6.10 5.05 -7.71
CA GLU A 248 4.74 4.80 -8.17
C GLU A 248 3.76 5.77 -7.51
N THR A 249 3.75 5.84 -6.19
CA THR A 249 2.88 6.75 -5.43
C THR A 249 3.14 8.22 -5.76
N ALA A 250 4.41 8.62 -5.90
CA ALA A 250 4.78 9.98 -6.29
C ALA A 250 4.25 10.33 -7.69
N SER A 251 4.33 9.40 -8.65
CA SER A 251 3.81 9.61 -10.00
C SER A 251 2.28 9.80 -10.00
N PHE A 252 1.54 9.01 -9.22
CA PHE A 252 0.10 9.21 -9.03
C PHE A 252 -0.20 10.59 -8.44
N SER A 253 0.55 11.03 -7.41
CA SER A 253 0.38 12.35 -6.80
C SER A 253 0.67 13.49 -7.79
N LEU A 254 1.70 13.36 -8.62
CA LEU A 254 2.00 14.34 -9.67
C LEU A 254 0.91 14.38 -10.75
N SER A 255 0.32 13.24 -11.10
CA SER A 255 -0.80 13.18 -12.04
C SER A 255 -2.04 13.90 -11.50
N ILE A 256 -2.31 13.84 -10.19
CA ILE A 256 -3.40 14.60 -9.54
C ILE A 256 -3.16 16.12 -9.68
N ILE A 257 -1.92 16.58 -9.54
CA ILE A 257 -1.57 18.00 -9.74
C ILE A 257 -1.88 18.42 -11.18
N MET A 258 -1.50 17.59 -12.17
CA MET A 258 -1.81 17.85 -13.58
C MET A 258 -3.32 17.92 -13.84
N VAL A 259 -4.12 17.02 -13.23
CA VAL A 259 -5.58 17.07 -13.29
C VAL A 259 -6.11 18.37 -12.67
N GLY A 260 -5.51 18.83 -11.56
CA GLY A 260 -5.89 20.10 -10.92
C GLY A 260 -5.74 21.32 -11.85
N TRP A 261 -4.78 21.32 -12.77
CA TRP A 261 -4.64 22.39 -13.77
C TRP A 261 -5.78 22.46 -14.78
N LEU A 262 -6.54 21.38 -14.94
CA LEU A 262 -7.73 21.33 -15.81
C LEU A 262 -9.00 21.85 -15.15
N GLY A 263 -8.95 22.18 -13.86
CA GLY A 263 -10.05 22.78 -13.11
C GLY A 263 -10.81 21.82 -12.19
N THR A 264 -11.81 22.38 -11.51
CA THR A 264 -12.51 21.70 -10.39
C THR A 264 -13.35 20.51 -10.84
N ILE A 265 -14.00 20.59 -12.01
CA ILE A 265 -14.84 19.50 -12.57
C ILE A 265 -13.96 18.29 -12.91
N ALA A 266 -12.81 18.54 -13.53
CA ALA A 266 -11.83 17.48 -13.86
C ALA A 266 -11.31 16.80 -12.58
N LEU A 267 -10.99 17.60 -11.56
CA LEU A 267 -10.50 17.09 -10.27
C LEU A 267 -11.57 16.27 -9.54
N ALA A 268 -12.83 16.71 -9.56
CA ALA A 268 -13.95 15.96 -8.98
C ALA A 268 -14.20 14.63 -9.70
N SER A 269 -14.19 14.62 -11.05
CA SER A 269 -14.33 13.42 -11.86
C SER A 269 -13.18 12.43 -11.60
N HIS A 270 -11.95 12.94 -11.51
CA HIS A 270 -10.77 12.15 -11.13
C HIS A 270 -10.93 11.52 -9.75
N GLN A 271 -11.40 12.27 -8.77
CA GLN A 271 -11.57 11.77 -7.39
C GLN A 271 -12.59 10.62 -7.32
N VAL A 272 -13.70 10.71 -8.04
CA VAL A 272 -14.69 9.63 -8.14
C VAL A 272 -14.07 8.37 -8.72
N MET A 273 -13.40 8.49 -9.88
CA MET A 273 -12.76 7.34 -10.51
C MET A 273 -11.61 6.76 -9.69
N SER A 274 -10.83 7.60 -9.01
CA SER A 274 -9.77 7.16 -8.11
C SER A 274 -10.30 6.36 -6.93
N THR A 275 -11.45 6.75 -6.38
CA THR A 275 -12.11 5.99 -5.30
C THR A 275 -12.50 4.59 -5.77
N ILE A 276 -13.08 4.48 -6.96
CA ILE A 276 -13.43 3.17 -7.57
C ILE A 276 -12.16 2.34 -7.83
N SER A 277 -11.12 2.99 -8.36
CA SER A 277 -9.83 2.35 -8.63
C SER A 277 -9.19 1.77 -7.37
N GLN A 278 -9.31 2.44 -6.23
CA GLN A 278 -8.77 1.93 -4.96
C GLN A 278 -9.41 0.61 -4.53
N PHE A 279 -10.70 0.41 -4.74
CA PHE A 279 -11.35 -0.87 -4.44
C PHE A 279 -10.80 -2.01 -5.29
N THR A 280 -10.65 -1.79 -6.60
CA THR A 280 -10.09 -2.81 -7.50
C THR A 280 -8.62 -3.09 -7.19
N PHE A 281 -7.84 -2.04 -6.92
CA PHE A 281 -6.43 -2.14 -6.52
C PHE A 281 -6.25 -3.01 -5.26
N MET A 282 -7.10 -2.88 -4.23
CA MET A 282 -6.97 -3.67 -3.00
C MET A 282 -7.18 -5.17 -3.23
N VAL A 283 -8.03 -5.51 -4.21
CA VAL A 283 -8.22 -6.91 -4.63
C VAL A 283 -6.95 -7.45 -5.28
N TYR A 284 -6.37 -6.71 -6.22
CA TYR A 284 -5.11 -7.10 -6.88
C TYR A 284 -3.94 -7.13 -5.90
N TYR A 285 -3.87 -6.17 -5.01
CA TYR A 285 -2.82 -6.11 -3.97
C TYR A 285 -2.80 -7.37 -3.10
N GLY A 286 -3.97 -7.83 -2.64
CA GLY A 286 -4.07 -9.05 -1.83
C GLY A 286 -3.64 -10.30 -2.58
N LEU A 287 -4.02 -10.44 -3.86
CA LEU A 287 -3.56 -11.54 -4.73
C LEU A 287 -2.08 -11.44 -5.02
N GLY A 288 -1.56 -10.25 -5.31
CA GLY A 288 -0.14 -10.01 -5.54
C GLY A 288 0.70 -10.44 -4.35
N ALA A 289 0.29 -10.05 -3.13
CA ALA A 289 0.96 -10.48 -1.90
C ALA A 289 0.97 -12.01 -1.76
N ALA A 290 -0.14 -12.69 -2.10
CA ALA A 290 -0.19 -14.15 -2.11
C ALA A 290 0.76 -14.77 -3.15
N VAL A 291 0.91 -14.13 -4.33
CA VAL A 291 1.89 -14.54 -5.35
C VAL A 291 3.30 -14.42 -4.80
N ALA A 292 3.67 -13.30 -4.15
CA ALA A 292 4.99 -13.12 -3.55
C ALA A 292 5.30 -14.20 -2.49
N VAL A 293 4.35 -14.50 -1.62
CA VAL A 293 4.49 -15.53 -0.58
C VAL A 293 4.69 -16.92 -1.19
N ARG A 294 3.89 -17.30 -2.19
CA ARG A 294 4.01 -18.63 -2.80
C ARG A 294 5.23 -18.77 -3.69
N THR A 295 5.61 -17.73 -4.41
CA THR A 295 6.83 -17.74 -5.21
C THR A 295 8.08 -17.82 -4.33
N SER A 296 8.13 -17.10 -3.20
CA SER A 296 9.24 -17.19 -2.26
C SER A 296 9.36 -18.59 -1.61
N TYR A 297 8.22 -19.21 -1.29
CA TYR A 297 8.17 -20.58 -0.79
C TYR A 297 8.79 -21.59 -1.77
N PHE A 298 8.34 -21.61 -3.02
CA PHE A 298 8.86 -22.52 -4.04
C PHE A 298 10.29 -22.15 -4.48
N HIS A 299 10.63 -20.86 -4.48
CA HIS A 299 12.01 -20.43 -4.72
C HIS A 299 12.96 -20.99 -3.65
N GLY A 300 12.54 -21.02 -2.39
CA GLY A 300 13.30 -21.65 -1.31
C GLY A 300 13.53 -23.15 -1.51
N GLN A 301 12.60 -23.84 -2.17
CA GLN A 301 12.70 -25.27 -2.53
C GLN A 301 13.44 -25.52 -3.85
N HIS A 302 13.90 -24.48 -4.55
CA HIS A 302 14.47 -24.55 -5.90
C HIS A 302 13.50 -25.12 -6.95
N ASP A 303 12.19 -25.00 -6.73
CA ASP A 303 11.15 -25.52 -7.62
C ASP A 303 10.69 -24.43 -8.60
N VAL A 304 11.46 -24.25 -9.67
CA VAL A 304 11.21 -23.26 -10.72
C VAL A 304 9.86 -23.48 -11.41
N GLN A 305 9.45 -24.75 -11.59
CA GLN A 305 8.20 -25.07 -12.25
C GLN A 305 7.00 -24.57 -11.46
N ASN A 306 6.95 -24.82 -10.16
CA ASN A 306 5.86 -24.34 -9.30
C ASN A 306 5.91 -22.82 -9.08
N VAL A 307 7.08 -22.18 -9.12
CA VAL A 307 7.19 -20.70 -9.19
C VAL A 307 6.44 -20.19 -10.43
N ARG A 308 6.74 -20.72 -11.63
CA ARG A 308 6.07 -20.30 -12.89
C ARG A 308 4.58 -20.59 -12.89
N HIS A 309 4.17 -21.76 -12.39
CA HIS A 309 2.75 -22.11 -12.26
C HIS A 309 2.00 -21.16 -11.32
N THR A 310 2.62 -20.76 -10.21
CA THR A 310 2.05 -19.81 -9.25
C THR A 310 1.83 -18.44 -9.89
N VAL A 311 2.83 -17.92 -10.61
CA VAL A 311 2.75 -16.62 -11.29
C VAL A 311 1.70 -16.63 -12.40
N THR A 312 1.65 -17.72 -13.18
CA THR A 312 0.61 -17.89 -14.22
C THR A 312 -0.79 -17.99 -13.62
N ALA A 313 -0.94 -18.70 -12.50
CA ALA A 313 -2.22 -18.80 -11.81
C ALA A 313 -2.64 -17.44 -11.22
N GLY A 314 -1.71 -16.68 -10.64
CA GLY A 314 -1.92 -15.31 -10.17
C GLY A 314 -2.43 -14.38 -11.27
N LEU A 315 -1.74 -14.35 -12.40
CA LEU A 315 -2.14 -13.52 -13.54
C LEU A 315 -3.55 -13.89 -14.06
N ARG A 316 -3.83 -15.19 -14.19
CA ARG A 316 -5.16 -15.63 -14.62
C ARG A 316 -6.26 -15.24 -13.65
N LEU A 317 -6.01 -15.35 -12.34
CA LEU A 317 -6.97 -14.90 -11.32
C LEU A 317 -7.19 -13.39 -11.40
N MET A 318 -6.14 -12.60 -11.58
CA MET A 318 -6.26 -11.14 -11.73
C MET A 318 -7.09 -10.77 -12.97
N VAL A 319 -6.81 -11.39 -14.12
CA VAL A 319 -7.60 -11.18 -15.35
C VAL A 319 -9.07 -11.59 -15.16
N MET A 320 -9.33 -12.73 -14.50
CA MET A 320 -10.72 -13.16 -14.20
C MET A 320 -11.45 -12.15 -13.32
N LEU A 321 -10.77 -11.64 -12.29
CA LEU A 321 -11.35 -10.63 -11.40
C LEU A 321 -11.55 -9.29 -12.13
N GLU A 322 -10.63 -8.91 -13.01
CA GLU A 322 -10.79 -7.72 -13.84
C GLU A 322 -12.02 -7.81 -14.72
N VAL A 323 -12.24 -8.94 -15.40
CA VAL A 323 -13.44 -9.15 -16.20
C VAL A 323 -14.71 -9.04 -15.37
N VAL A 324 -14.71 -9.60 -14.15
CA VAL A 324 -15.86 -9.53 -13.23
C VAL A 324 -16.07 -8.11 -12.72
N LEU A 325 -15.03 -7.48 -12.16
CA LEU A 325 -15.11 -6.14 -11.57
C LEU A 325 -15.32 -5.08 -12.65
N GLY A 326 -14.55 -5.13 -13.72
CA GLY A 326 -14.68 -4.24 -14.86
C GLY A 326 -16.04 -4.39 -15.55
N GLY A 327 -16.52 -5.61 -15.73
CA GLY A 327 -17.86 -5.88 -16.26
C GLY A 327 -18.95 -5.30 -15.36
N THR A 328 -18.82 -5.43 -14.04
CA THR A 328 -19.76 -4.82 -13.07
C THR A 328 -19.75 -3.30 -13.17
N ILE A 329 -18.55 -2.69 -13.20
CA ILE A 329 -18.39 -1.23 -13.34
C ILE A 329 -18.99 -0.76 -14.68
N PHE A 330 -18.78 -1.51 -15.77
CA PHE A 330 -19.35 -1.17 -17.08
C PHE A 330 -20.88 -1.25 -17.08
N LEU A 331 -21.48 -2.24 -16.45
CA LEU A 331 -22.94 -2.34 -16.31
C LEU A 331 -23.52 -1.20 -15.49
N LEU A 332 -22.82 -0.77 -14.47
CA LEU A 332 -23.24 0.30 -13.57
C LEU A 332 -22.82 1.70 -14.02
N ARG A 333 -22.15 1.85 -15.16
CA ARG A 333 -21.50 3.10 -15.62
C ARG A 333 -22.40 4.33 -15.59
N ASN A 334 -23.68 4.17 -15.92
CA ASN A 334 -24.61 5.29 -15.96
C ASN A 334 -25.09 5.75 -14.56
N HIS A 335 -24.85 4.94 -13.54
CA HIS A 335 -25.28 5.22 -12.16
C HIS A 335 -24.11 5.69 -11.27
N ILE A 336 -22.86 5.33 -11.64
CA ILE A 336 -21.67 5.57 -10.81
C ILE A 336 -21.52 7.06 -10.46
N GLY A 337 -21.62 7.96 -11.45
CA GLY A 337 -21.51 9.40 -11.20
C GLY A 337 -22.55 9.88 -10.19
N GLY A 338 -23.80 9.46 -10.35
CA GLY A 338 -24.92 9.84 -9.49
C GLY A 338 -24.82 9.33 -8.04
N TRP A 339 -23.99 8.32 -7.75
CA TRP A 339 -23.73 7.90 -6.35
C TRP A 339 -22.85 8.87 -5.59
N PHE A 340 -22.06 9.67 -6.27
CA PHE A 340 -21.09 10.58 -5.67
C PHE A 340 -21.47 12.05 -5.80
N THR A 341 -22.27 12.42 -6.82
CA THR A 341 -22.59 13.82 -7.10
C THR A 341 -23.87 13.95 -7.93
N ASP A 342 -24.57 15.05 -7.73
CA ASP A 342 -25.73 15.47 -8.55
C ASP A 342 -25.29 16.25 -9.80
N SER A 343 -23.99 16.57 -9.95
CA SER A 343 -23.47 17.31 -11.11
C SER A 343 -23.43 16.42 -12.35
N ALA A 344 -24.20 16.81 -13.38
CA ALA A 344 -24.18 16.14 -14.68
C ALA A 344 -22.81 16.24 -15.39
N GLU A 345 -22.09 17.34 -15.18
CA GLU A 345 -20.77 17.57 -15.79
C GLU A 345 -19.72 16.62 -15.18
N VAL A 346 -19.71 16.45 -13.87
CA VAL A 346 -18.82 15.50 -13.19
C VAL A 346 -19.15 14.07 -13.60
N SER A 347 -20.44 13.72 -13.69
CA SER A 347 -20.88 12.39 -14.14
C SER A 347 -20.44 12.10 -15.59
N ALA A 348 -20.53 13.09 -16.48
CA ALA A 348 -20.02 12.99 -17.85
C ALA A 348 -18.48 12.81 -17.87
N GLY A 349 -17.76 13.54 -17.01
CA GLY A 349 -16.33 13.39 -16.80
C GLY A 349 -15.96 11.97 -16.38
N VAL A 350 -16.68 11.40 -15.40
CA VAL A 350 -16.50 10.00 -14.95
C VAL A 350 -16.69 9.01 -16.10
N LEU A 351 -17.73 9.19 -16.92
CA LEU A 351 -17.98 8.34 -18.09
C LEU A 351 -16.84 8.39 -19.11
N SER A 352 -16.26 9.57 -19.33
CA SER A 352 -15.12 9.72 -20.25
C SER A 352 -13.87 8.97 -19.79
N LEU A 353 -13.73 8.73 -18.50
CA LEU A 353 -12.58 8.05 -17.89
C LEU A 353 -12.69 6.53 -17.92
N LEU A 354 -13.84 5.95 -18.28
CA LEU A 354 -14.01 4.49 -18.26
C LEU A 354 -13.08 3.77 -19.25
N VAL A 355 -12.81 4.35 -20.42
CA VAL A 355 -11.91 3.72 -21.41
C VAL A 355 -10.48 3.64 -20.88
N PRO A 356 -9.81 4.74 -20.49
CA PRO A 356 -8.48 4.64 -19.91
C PRO A 356 -8.47 3.81 -18.62
N PHE A 357 -9.55 3.81 -17.83
CA PHE A 357 -9.70 3.01 -16.63
C PHE A 357 -9.62 1.50 -16.93
N PHE A 358 -10.38 0.97 -17.89
CA PHE A 358 -10.34 -0.46 -18.20
C PHE A 358 -8.99 -0.90 -18.76
N ILE A 359 -8.35 -0.08 -19.60
CA ILE A 359 -7.02 -0.40 -20.12
C ILE A 359 -5.98 -0.39 -18.98
N TYR A 360 -6.06 0.58 -18.09
CA TYR A 360 -5.18 0.72 -16.96
C TYR A 360 -5.31 -0.45 -15.98
N GLN A 361 -6.51 -0.96 -15.72
CA GLN A 361 -6.75 -2.08 -14.80
C GLN A 361 -6.00 -3.34 -15.25
N PHE A 362 -5.99 -3.64 -16.55
CA PHE A 362 -5.21 -4.76 -17.08
C PHE A 362 -3.71 -4.57 -16.87
N GLY A 363 -3.20 -3.36 -17.12
CA GLY A 363 -1.81 -3.00 -16.85
C GLY A 363 -1.44 -3.14 -15.40
N ASP A 364 -2.32 -2.69 -14.49
CA ASP A 364 -2.15 -2.74 -13.04
C ASP A 364 -2.09 -4.19 -12.53
N GLY A 365 -3.04 -5.03 -12.91
CA GLY A 365 -3.03 -6.45 -12.57
C GLY A 365 -1.76 -7.17 -13.05
N MET A 366 -1.30 -6.87 -14.27
CA MET A 366 -0.07 -7.41 -14.82
C MET A 366 1.16 -6.94 -14.04
N GLN A 367 1.26 -5.64 -13.76
CA GLN A 367 2.36 -5.03 -13.00
C GLN A 367 2.41 -5.62 -11.58
N ILE A 368 1.31 -5.64 -10.86
CA ILE A 368 1.23 -6.17 -9.48
C ILE A 368 1.64 -7.65 -9.45
N ASN A 369 1.17 -8.47 -10.41
CA ASN A 369 1.52 -9.89 -10.46
C ASN A 369 3.02 -10.11 -10.64
N TYR A 370 3.63 -9.46 -11.62
CA TYR A 370 5.06 -9.67 -11.92
C TYR A 370 5.99 -8.94 -10.94
N ALA A 371 5.61 -7.78 -10.41
CA ALA A 371 6.34 -7.13 -9.32
C ALA A 371 6.45 -8.05 -8.11
N ASN A 372 5.32 -8.63 -7.68
CA ASN A 372 5.27 -9.54 -6.54
C ASN A 372 5.96 -10.88 -6.82
N ALA A 373 5.92 -11.38 -8.07
CA ALA A 373 6.70 -12.54 -8.48
C ALA A 373 8.21 -12.29 -8.35
N LEU A 374 8.70 -11.16 -8.85
CA LEU A 374 10.10 -10.76 -8.77
C LEU A 374 10.55 -10.51 -7.32
N ARG A 375 9.67 -9.88 -6.50
CA ARG A 375 9.91 -9.75 -5.05
C ARG A 375 10.03 -11.12 -4.39
N GLY A 376 9.15 -12.07 -4.70
CA GLY A 376 9.17 -13.42 -4.14
C GLY A 376 10.45 -14.20 -4.47
N ILE A 377 11.02 -14.03 -5.65
CA ILE A 377 12.31 -14.67 -6.04
C ILE A 377 13.54 -13.81 -5.70
N ALA A 378 13.39 -12.74 -4.91
CA ALA A 378 14.43 -11.81 -4.48
C ALA A 378 15.15 -11.05 -5.64
N ASP A 379 14.56 -10.95 -6.83
CA ASP A 379 15.10 -10.20 -7.98
C ASP A 379 14.51 -8.78 -8.01
N VAL A 380 14.83 -7.96 -7.00
CA VAL A 380 14.17 -6.67 -6.74
C VAL A 380 14.92 -5.45 -7.31
N LYS A 381 16.23 -5.57 -7.58
CA LYS A 381 17.02 -4.44 -8.09
C LYS A 381 16.48 -3.84 -9.39
N PRO A 382 16.04 -4.66 -10.38
CA PRO A 382 15.45 -4.12 -11.61
C PRO A 382 14.12 -3.40 -11.40
N LEU A 383 13.35 -3.71 -10.34
CA LEU A 383 12.05 -3.10 -10.08
C LEU A 383 12.14 -1.57 -9.94
N MET A 384 13.15 -1.09 -9.21
CA MET A 384 13.38 0.35 -9.04
C MET A 384 13.64 1.05 -10.38
N LEU A 385 14.48 0.47 -11.25
CA LEU A 385 14.77 1.05 -12.56
C LEU A 385 13.55 1.01 -13.49
N ILE A 386 12.84 -0.12 -13.49
CA ILE A 386 11.59 -0.29 -14.25
C ILE A 386 10.56 0.75 -13.80
N ALA A 387 10.38 0.94 -12.50
CA ALA A 387 9.46 1.94 -11.96
C ALA A 387 9.85 3.36 -12.38
N PHE A 388 11.13 3.72 -12.30
CA PHE A 388 11.59 5.02 -12.76
C PHE A 388 11.26 5.25 -14.25
N ILE A 389 11.58 4.29 -15.12
CA ILE A 389 11.29 4.39 -16.55
C ILE A 389 9.78 4.45 -16.80
N ALA A 390 9.02 3.53 -16.21
CA ALA A 390 7.58 3.43 -16.46
C ALA A 390 6.81 4.65 -15.97
N PHE A 391 7.13 5.15 -14.78
CA PHE A 391 6.33 6.21 -14.16
C PHE A 391 6.83 7.62 -14.49
N PHE A 392 8.15 7.84 -14.52
CA PHE A 392 8.70 9.20 -14.75
C PHE A 392 9.06 9.46 -16.22
N VAL A 393 9.53 8.43 -16.96
CA VAL A 393 9.94 8.63 -18.37
C VAL A 393 8.78 8.36 -19.33
N ILE A 394 7.85 7.45 -19.01
CA ILE A 394 6.72 7.12 -19.88
C ILE A 394 5.42 7.75 -19.39
N SER A 395 4.98 7.42 -18.17
CA SER A 395 3.64 7.76 -17.67
C SER A 395 3.41 9.27 -17.61
N LEU A 396 4.21 10.01 -16.85
CA LEU A 396 4.04 11.45 -16.69
C LEU A 396 4.18 12.23 -17.99
N PRO A 397 5.20 12.00 -18.86
CA PRO A 397 5.30 12.68 -20.15
C PRO A 397 4.12 12.37 -21.08
N VAL A 398 3.63 11.11 -21.12
CA VAL A 398 2.46 10.74 -21.93
C VAL A 398 1.20 11.46 -21.42
N GLY A 399 1.00 11.51 -20.09
CA GLY A 399 -0.12 12.24 -19.49
C GLY A 399 -0.10 13.73 -19.83
N TYR A 400 1.08 14.35 -19.74
CA TYR A 400 1.25 15.75 -20.12
C TYR A 400 1.02 15.98 -21.61
N LEU A 401 1.63 15.16 -22.46
CA LEU A 401 1.50 15.26 -23.91
C LEU A 401 0.02 15.09 -24.35
N CYS A 402 -0.64 14.03 -23.89
CA CYS A 402 -2.02 13.77 -24.26
C CYS A 402 -2.99 14.78 -23.62
N GLY A 403 -2.76 15.19 -22.39
CA GLY A 403 -3.65 16.09 -21.66
C GLY A 403 -3.60 17.53 -22.13
N PHE A 404 -2.38 18.05 -22.38
CA PHE A 404 -2.15 19.50 -22.61
C PHE A 404 -1.66 19.83 -24.02
N VAL A 405 -0.84 18.97 -24.65
CA VAL A 405 -0.31 19.25 -25.99
C VAL A 405 -1.27 18.80 -27.08
N LEU A 406 -1.89 17.62 -26.91
CA LEU A 406 -2.91 17.08 -27.82
C LEU A 406 -4.34 17.50 -27.45
N ASP A 407 -4.50 18.26 -26.36
CA ASP A 407 -5.75 18.85 -25.89
C ASP A 407 -6.88 17.84 -25.60
N TYR A 408 -6.53 16.61 -25.19
CA TYR A 408 -7.51 15.62 -24.75
C TYR A 408 -7.97 15.83 -23.30
N GLY A 409 -7.49 16.87 -22.62
CA GLY A 409 -7.91 17.25 -21.27
C GLY A 409 -7.76 16.12 -20.25
N LEU A 410 -8.80 15.92 -19.44
CA LEU A 410 -8.83 14.93 -18.37
C LEU A 410 -8.55 13.50 -18.85
N MET A 411 -9.18 13.08 -19.96
CA MET A 411 -8.96 11.77 -20.55
C MET A 411 -7.50 11.59 -20.98
N GLY A 412 -6.88 12.65 -21.54
CA GLY A 412 -5.47 12.64 -21.93
C GLY A 412 -4.53 12.46 -20.77
N VAL A 413 -4.75 13.16 -19.65
CA VAL A 413 -3.96 12.98 -18.41
C VAL A 413 -4.09 11.56 -17.87
N TRP A 414 -5.31 10.98 -17.94
CA TRP A 414 -5.54 9.60 -17.49
C TRP A 414 -4.86 8.53 -18.36
N MET A 415 -4.49 8.85 -19.60
CA MET A 415 -3.67 7.96 -20.43
C MET A 415 -2.26 7.70 -19.84
N ALA A 416 -1.80 8.54 -18.93
CA ALA A 416 -0.59 8.28 -18.15
C ALA A 416 -0.62 6.88 -17.49
N PHE A 417 -1.74 6.50 -16.89
CA PHE A 417 -1.88 5.26 -16.14
C PHE A 417 -1.80 4.00 -17.01
N PRO A 418 -2.59 3.84 -18.09
CA PRO A 418 -2.44 2.71 -19.00
C PRO A 418 -1.02 2.54 -19.52
N PHE A 419 -0.40 3.61 -20.00
CA PHE A 419 0.96 3.55 -20.56
C PHE A 419 2.01 3.24 -19.49
N GLY A 420 1.93 3.87 -18.32
CA GLY A 420 2.85 3.65 -17.22
C GLY A 420 2.77 2.21 -16.68
N LEU A 421 1.59 1.78 -16.25
CA LEU A 421 1.40 0.48 -15.61
C LEU A 421 1.59 -0.69 -16.59
N THR A 422 1.10 -0.55 -17.84
CA THR A 422 1.31 -1.60 -18.84
C THR A 422 2.79 -1.72 -19.21
N SER A 423 3.52 -0.61 -19.37
CA SER A 423 4.96 -0.65 -19.65
C SER A 423 5.74 -1.27 -18.49
N ALA A 424 5.40 -0.93 -17.24
CA ALA A 424 5.97 -1.56 -16.06
C ALA A 424 5.71 -3.08 -16.06
N GLY A 425 4.45 -3.49 -16.25
CA GLY A 425 4.05 -4.89 -16.31
C GLY A 425 4.78 -5.68 -17.39
N VAL A 426 4.91 -5.12 -18.60
CA VAL A 426 5.63 -5.75 -19.73
C VAL A 426 7.13 -5.89 -19.43
N MET A 427 7.77 -4.84 -18.89
CA MET A 427 9.19 -4.91 -18.53
C MET A 427 9.45 -5.91 -17.41
N MET A 428 8.58 -5.98 -16.39
CA MET A 428 8.67 -6.94 -15.30
C MET A 428 8.40 -8.38 -15.79
N TRP A 429 7.42 -8.59 -16.66
CA TRP A 429 7.18 -9.86 -17.32
C TRP A 429 8.40 -10.33 -18.12
N TRP A 430 8.98 -9.45 -18.92
CA TRP A 430 10.17 -9.76 -19.71
C TRP A 430 11.36 -10.13 -18.79
N ARG A 431 11.53 -9.44 -17.66
CA ARG A 431 12.52 -9.78 -16.64
C ARG A 431 12.25 -11.17 -16.04
N PHE A 432 10.99 -11.43 -15.64
CA PHE A 432 10.60 -12.71 -15.04
C PHE A 432 10.78 -13.90 -15.98
N ARG A 433 10.58 -13.73 -17.29
CA ARG A 433 10.83 -14.80 -18.29
C ARG A 433 12.26 -15.31 -18.28
N LYS A 434 13.23 -14.51 -17.85
CA LYS A 434 14.65 -14.90 -17.75
C LYS A 434 14.94 -15.75 -16.51
N TYR A 435 13.99 -15.90 -15.60
CA TYR A 435 14.12 -16.75 -14.42
C TYR A 435 14.14 -18.22 -14.86
N LYS A 436 15.25 -18.91 -14.57
CA LYS A 436 15.50 -20.32 -14.94
C LYS A 436 15.63 -21.18 -13.68
#